data_ed161f741b5e898851f46d4c1792fd04
#
_entry.id   ed161f741b5e898851f46d4c1792fd04
#
_cell.length_a   1.000
_cell.length_b   1.000
_cell.length_c   1.000
_cell.angle_alpha   90.00
_cell.angle_beta   90.00
_cell.angle_gamma   90.00
#
_symmetry.space_group_name_H-M   'P 1'
#
loop_
_entity.id
_entity.type
_entity.pdbx_description
1 polymer ?
#
loop_
_entity_poly.entity_id
_entity_poly.type
_entity_poly.pdbx_seq_one_letter_code
_entity_poly.pdbx_strand_id
1 'polypeptide(L)'
;MSRLAVRRAATRLNHLDFALLSIYWIAIGYLWSSLGGLILPDLVAHLVGNAHKGAALGVLEGVGSLMAVVWQPLVGSYSDRTRTRFGRRRPFIVVGTVGDVIFLIGIALSGSYWLLVVLYFLLQTASNTAQGPYQGLLPDVVPVPQRGTASGYYGVSNVIGLLAGSVGAGYILAHFGRTAAILSICVLLLATMVPTVLLVPDRAQARAAQFTSLREAITTTFARPLAYPSFLWLMASRLLILMGLVGLQSFVLYYFSDVFYRGHIDAAVTAAYTLQGLVIVSALVITLPAARASDSVGRRPLILAGGLLGAAGVLLLVFSHYQLLPTDVLQPLAQALNVPLLAAQATLVGVLIGIGYGLFFAVDWAFMQDVIPAGEAGLFMGFSNIASAGSGVIARFVGGFLLEFNNGPKVLGLPGGYPVIFTVFFVWLLLGGLLILKVPEMAKHE
;
A
#
# COMPACT_ATOMS: atom_id res chain seq x y z
N MET A 1 -22.03 26.39 9.46
CA MET A 1 -22.64 25.13 9.95
C MET A 1 -22.62 24.12 8.82
N SER A 2 -21.96 22.96 8.98
CA SER A 2 -21.88 21.94 7.91
C SER A 2 -23.26 21.34 7.64
N ARG A 3 -23.57 20.98 6.36
CA ARG A 3 -24.82 20.32 5.96
C ARG A 3 -25.12 19.07 6.79
N LEU A 4 -24.10 18.35 7.26
CA LEU A 4 -24.20 17.18 8.13
C LEU A 4 -24.57 17.55 9.59
N ALA A 5 -24.21 18.75 10.07
CA ALA A 5 -24.59 19.20 11.43
C ALA A 5 -26.07 19.53 11.55
N VAL A 6 -26.75 19.95 10.46
CA VAL A 6 -28.19 20.23 10.42
C VAL A 6 -29.01 18.93 10.40
N ARG A 7 -28.46 17.81 9.92
CA ARG A 7 -29.10 16.48 9.88
C ARG A 7 -29.03 15.71 11.21
N ARG A 8 -29.01 16.38 12.33
CA ARG A 8 -28.96 15.81 13.70
C ARG A 8 -30.04 14.76 14.03
N ALA A 9 -31.06 14.62 13.20
CA ALA A 9 -32.15 13.66 13.36
C ALA A 9 -32.12 12.49 12.38
N ALA A 10 -31.20 12.46 11.39
CA ALA A 10 -31.13 11.35 10.45
C ALA A 10 -30.34 10.18 11.07
N THR A 11 -31.08 9.10 11.38
CA THR A 11 -30.52 7.84 11.88
C THR A 11 -29.65 7.10 10.84
N ARG A 12 -29.53 7.62 9.61
CA ARG A 12 -28.78 7.02 8.50
C ARG A 12 -28.02 8.09 7.71
N LEU A 13 -26.76 7.78 7.36
CA LEU A 13 -25.95 8.53 6.41
C LEU A 13 -26.33 8.12 4.99
N ASN A 14 -26.20 9.05 4.03
CA ASN A 14 -26.44 8.79 2.62
C ASN A 14 -25.11 8.55 1.84
N HIS A 15 -25.23 8.21 0.56
CA HIS A 15 -24.09 7.93 -0.31
C HIS A 15 -23.12 9.12 -0.46
N LEU A 16 -23.63 10.36 -0.47
CA LEU A 16 -22.78 11.56 -0.52
C LEU A 16 -21.96 11.73 0.77
N ASP A 17 -22.56 11.43 1.92
CA ASP A 17 -21.87 11.49 3.22
C ASP A 17 -20.71 10.48 3.26
N PHE A 18 -20.92 9.25 2.73
CA PHE A 18 -19.87 8.25 2.61
C PHE A 18 -18.78 8.68 1.63
N ALA A 19 -19.16 9.26 0.48
CA ALA A 19 -18.18 9.77 -0.49
C ALA A 19 -17.32 10.88 0.11
N LEU A 20 -17.91 11.86 0.81
CA LEU A 20 -17.18 12.93 1.49
C LEU A 20 -16.28 12.43 2.61
N LEU A 21 -16.71 11.38 3.32
CA LEU A 21 -15.91 10.73 4.37
C LEU A 21 -14.72 9.98 3.79
N SER A 22 -14.83 9.43 2.57
CA SER A 22 -13.83 8.55 1.95
C SER A 22 -12.93 9.23 0.92
N ILE A 23 -13.27 10.44 0.45
CA ILE A 23 -12.55 11.09 -0.66
C ILE A 23 -11.05 11.31 -0.39
N TYR A 24 -10.65 11.54 0.86
CA TYR A 24 -9.25 11.73 1.22
C TYR A 24 -8.42 10.45 1.04
N TRP A 25 -9.04 9.25 1.07
CA TRP A 25 -8.36 8.00 0.73
C TRP A 25 -7.87 7.95 -0.72
N ILE A 26 -8.53 8.70 -1.63
CA ILE A 26 -8.05 8.81 -3.02
C ILE A 26 -6.66 9.45 -3.03
N ALA A 27 -6.48 10.56 -2.29
CA ALA A 27 -5.18 11.23 -2.22
C ALA A 27 -4.12 10.41 -1.49
N ILE A 28 -4.49 9.70 -0.44
CA ILE A 28 -3.57 8.81 0.29
C ILE A 28 -3.11 7.66 -0.64
N GLY A 29 -4.03 6.99 -1.33
CA GLY A 29 -3.71 5.94 -2.30
C GLY A 29 -2.84 6.46 -3.45
N TYR A 30 -3.17 7.64 -3.99
CA TYR A 30 -2.39 8.32 -5.03
C TYR A 30 -0.97 8.61 -4.57
N LEU A 31 -0.81 9.21 -3.37
CA LEU A 31 0.49 9.55 -2.79
C LEU A 31 1.40 8.32 -2.71
N TRP A 32 0.94 7.26 -2.05
CA TRP A 32 1.81 6.10 -1.78
C TRP A 32 2.08 5.26 -3.02
N SER A 33 1.11 5.16 -3.94
CA SER A 33 1.30 4.42 -5.20
C SER A 33 2.27 5.13 -6.14
N SER A 34 2.16 6.46 -6.28
CA SER A 34 3.03 7.23 -7.16
C SER A 34 4.42 7.44 -6.56
N LEU A 35 4.48 7.83 -5.29
CA LEU A 35 5.75 8.18 -4.64
C LEU A 35 6.62 6.93 -4.45
N GLY A 36 6.12 5.91 -3.76
CA GLY A 36 6.91 4.70 -3.45
C GLY A 36 7.18 3.81 -4.66
N GLY A 37 6.23 3.72 -5.60
CA GLY A 37 6.39 2.84 -6.76
C GLY A 37 7.16 3.42 -7.95
N LEU A 38 7.23 4.76 -8.08
CA LEU A 38 7.76 5.40 -9.29
C LEU A 38 8.69 6.58 -8.97
N ILE A 39 8.23 7.58 -8.19
CA ILE A 39 8.95 8.86 -8.02
C ILE A 39 10.21 8.70 -7.17
N LEU A 40 10.13 7.99 -6.03
CA LEU A 40 11.31 7.78 -5.17
C LEU A 40 12.36 6.90 -5.84
N PRO A 41 12.02 5.76 -6.47
CA PRO A 41 12.99 5.00 -7.24
C PRO A 41 13.68 5.82 -8.31
N ASP A 42 12.92 6.61 -9.08
CA ASP A 42 13.45 7.51 -10.10
C ASP A 42 14.41 8.55 -9.50
N LEU A 43 14.00 9.24 -8.44
CA LEU A 43 14.80 10.29 -7.79
C LEU A 43 16.07 9.72 -7.16
N VAL A 44 15.97 8.58 -6.46
CA VAL A 44 17.13 7.93 -5.85
C VAL A 44 18.15 7.52 -6.91
N ALA A 45 17.71 6.92 -8.03
CA ALA A 45 18.62 6.53 -9.10
C ALA A 45 19.38 7.72 -9.71
N HIS A 46 18.71 8.87 -9.84
CA HIS A 46 19.36 10.10 -10.31
C HIS A 46 20.37 10.70 -9.31
N LEU A 47 20.09 10.57 -8.00
CA LEU A 47 20.96 11.15 -6.95
C LEU A 47 22.19 10.30 -6.62
N VAL A 48 22.06 8.96 -6.62
CA VAL A 48 23.15 8.06 -6.20
C VAL A 48 23.73 7.23 -7.34
N GLY A 49 23.12 7.28 -8.52
CA GLY A 49 23.53 6.51 -9.69
C GLY A 49 23.14 5.03 -9.61
N ASN A 50 23.38 4.32 -10.72
CA ASN A 50 22.92 2.93 -10.87
C ASN A 50 23.58 1.93 -9.92
N ALA A 51 24.81 2.20 -9.44
CA ALA A 51 25.56 1.28 -8.59
C ALA A 51 24.96 1.10 -7.19
N HIS A 52 24.37 2.16 -6.62
CA HIS A 52 23.91 2.19 -5.22
C HIS A 52 22.42 2.42 -5.05
N LYS A 53 21.65 2.50 -6.15
CA LYS A 53 20.22 2.85 -6.12
C LYS A 53 19.38 1.88 -5.30
N GLY A 54 19.73 0.59 -5.29
CA GLY A 54 18.98 -0.46 -4.58
C GLY A 54 19.04 -0.28 -3.06
N ALA A 55 20.27 -0.26 -2.49
CA ALA A 55 20.46 -0.07 -1.05
C ALA A 55 19.97 1.31 -0.61
N ALA A 56 20.24 2.35 -1.40
CA ALA A 56 19.77 3.71 -1.10
C ALA A 56 18.23 3.76 -1.01
N LEU A 57 17.51 3.16 -1.96
CA LEU A 57 16.06 3.08 -1.89
C LEU A 57 15.60 2.26 -0.67
N GLY A 58 16.25 1.13 -0.41
CA GLY A 58 15.93 0.28 0.73
C GLY A 58 16.09 1.00 2.07
N VAL A 59 17.19 1.76 2.26
CA VAL A 59 17.41 2.58 3.46
C VAL A 59 16.38 3.69 3.57
N LEU A 60 16.17 4.45 2.48
CA LEU A 60 15.21 5.56 2.44
C LEU A 60 13.81 5.10 2.85
N GLU A 61 13.27 4.12 2.15
CA GLU A 61 11.91 3.65 2.37
C GLU A 61 11.76 2.80 3.65
N GLY A 62 12.79 2.03 4.00
CA GLY A 62 12.81 1.24 5.23
C GLY A 62 12.75 2.13 6.48
N VAL A 63 13.63 3.14 6.55
CA VAL A 63 13.65 4.11 7.67
C VAL A 63 12.35 4.91 7.73
N GLY A 64 11.84 5.36 6.57
CA GLY A 64 10.57 6.09 6.52
C GLY A 64 9.39 5.25 6.99
N SER A 65 9.29 4.00 6.57
CA SER A 65 8.19 3.10 6.92
C SER A 65 8.15 2.75 8.42
N LEU A 66 9.28 2.81 9.15
CA LEU A 66 9.30 2.67 10.61
C LEU A 66 8.43 3.74 11.29
N MET A 67 8.34 4.94 10.72
CA MET A 67 7.46 5.99 11.25
C MET A 67 5.99 5.61 11.16
N ALA A 68 5.56 4.91 10.12
CA ALA A 68 4.17 4.46 10.01
C ALA A 68 3.80 3.49 11.15
N VAL A 69 4.72 2.60 11.53
CA VAL A 69 4.50 1.61 12.60
C VAL A 69 4.40 2.27 13.97
N VAL A 70 5.24 3.28 14.24
CA VAL A 70 5.36 3.89 15.59
C VAL A 70 4.49 5.14 15.72
N TRP A 71 4.59 6.05 14.76
CA TRP A 71 4.01 7.38 14.85
C TRP A 71 2.49 7.40 14.67
N GLN A 72 1.97 6.62 13.74
CA GLN A 72 0.54 6.59 13.44
C GLN A 72 -0.34 6.20 14.64
N PRO A 73 -0.05 5.10 15.39
CA PRO A 73 -0.81 4.75 16.58
C PRO A 73 -0.69 5.80 17.69
N LEU A 74 0.51 6.39 17.86
CA LEU A 74 0.74 7.43 18.86
C LEU A 74 -0.11 8.66 18.60
N VAL A 75 -0.09 9.18 17.37
CA VAL A 75 -0.89 10.36 17.00
C VAL A 75 -2.39 10.04 17.00
N GLY A 76 -2.79 8.85 16.56
CA GLY A 76 -4.16 8.38 16.67
C GLY A 76 -4.66 8.45 18.10
N SER A 77 -3.93 7.86 19.04
CA SER A 77 -4.23 7.90 20.49
C SER A 77 -4.23 9.31 21.08
N TYR A 78 -3.27 10.16 20.66
CA TYR A 78 -3.21 11.54 21.11
C TYR A 78 -4.41 12.36 20.61
N SER A 79 -4.81 12.16 19.35
CA SER A 79 -5.99 12.82 18.77
C SER A 79 -7.28 12.42 19.47
N ASP A 80 -7.38 11.18 19.98
CA ASP A 80 -8.55 10.71 20.75
C ASP A 80 -8.79 11.53 22.02
N ARG A 81 -7.72 12.05 22.62
CA ARG A 81 -7.74 12.84 23.86
C ARG A 81 -7.80 14.35 23.63
N THR A 82 -7.53 14.78 22.40
CA THR A 82 -7.46 16.21 22.07
C THR A 82 -8.85 16.82 22.02
N ARG A 83 -8.98 18.02 22.59
CA ARG A 83 -10.20 18.83 22.53
C ARG A 83 -9.86 20.21 22.01
N THR A 84 -10.26 20.52 20.80
CA THR A 84 -10.12 21.84 20.22
C THR A 84 -11.46 22.38 19.73
N ARG A 85 -11.54 23.71 19.55
CA ARG A 85 -12.72 24.37 18.94
C ARG A 85 -13.01 23.89 17.51
N PHE A 86 -12.04 23.30 16.85
CA PHE A 86 -12.16 22.77 15.47
C PHE A 86 -12.52 21.28 15.40
N GLY A 87 -12.63 20.61 16.55
CA GLY A 87 -12.81 19.17 16.68
C GLY A 87 -11.56 18.48 17.21
N ARG A 88 -11.59 17.13 17.28
CA ARG A 88 -10.46 16.36 17.80
C ARG A 88 -9.55 15.81 16.68
N ARG A 89 -10.07 15.51 15.51
CA ARG A 89 -9.35 14.89 14.37
C ARG A 89 -8.86 15.91 13.35
N ARG A 90 -9.70 16.91 13.04
CA ARG A 90 -9.45 17.91 12.00
C ARG A 90 -8.11 18.63 12.11
N PRO A 91 -7.66 19.11 13.30
CA PRO A 91 -6.37 19.79 13.42
C PRO A 91 -5.20 18.94 12.96
N PHE A 92 -5.22 17.63 13.28
CA PHE A 92 -4.16 16.70 12.90
C PHE A 92 -4.18 16.42 11.39
N ILE A 93 -5.37 16.27 10.79
CA ILE A 93 -5.51 16.08 9.34
C ILE A 93 -4.95 17.29 8.59
N VAL A 94 -5.28 18.51 9.04
CA VAL A 94 -4.78 19.74 8.41
C VAL A 94 -3.27 19.87 8.59
N VAL A 95 -2.75 19.74 9.80
CA VAL A 95 -1.31 19.89 10.10
C VAL A 95 -0.51 18.83 9.34
N GLY A 96 -0.97 17.57 9.34
CA GLY A 96 -0.32 16.49 8.60
C GLY A 96 -0.33 16.74 7.10
N THR A 97 -1.48 17.08 6.50
CA THR A 97 -1.56 17.33 5.04
C THR A 97 -0.75 18.56 4.60
N VAL A 98 -0.75 19.63 5.38
CA VAL A 98 0.11 20.80 5.09
C VAL A 98 1.59 20.42 5.19
N GLY A 99 1.96 19.63 6.20
CA GLY A 99 3.30 19.07 6.31
C GLY A 99 3.66 18.20 5.11
N ASP A 100 2.75 17.32 4.65
CA ASP A 100 2.94 16.52 3.43
C ASP A 100 3.29 17.41 2.22
N VAL A 101 2.52 18.47 1.99
CA VAL A 101 2.76 19.39 0.89
C VAL A 101 4.13 20.08 1.00
N ILE A 102 4.49 20.56 2.19
CA ILE A 102 5.78 21.23 2.42
C ILE A 102 6.94 20.26 2.14
N PHE A 103 6.88 19.05 2.66
CA PHE A 103 7.96 18.07 2.49
C PHE A 103 7.99 17.48 1.10
N LEU A 104 6.86 17.30 0.41
CA LEU A 104 6.81 16.92 -1.00
C LEU A 104 7.46 17.97 -1.91
N ILE A 105 7.18 19.25 -1.68
CA ILE A 105 7.86 20.34 -2.41
C ILE A 105 9.37 20.31 -2.11
N GLY A 106 9.75 20.09 -0.85
CA GLY A 106 11.16 19.89 -0.47
C GLY A 106 11.81 18.72 -1.22
N ILE A 107 11.12 17.58 -1.33
CA ILE A 107 11.57 16.40 -2.09
C ILE A 107 11.74 16.75 -3.57
N ALA A 108 10.81 17.48 -4.19
CA ALA A 108 10.91 17.91 -5.59
C ALA A 108 12.15 18.78 -5.85
N LEU A 109 12.58 19.54 -4.86
CA LEU A 109 13.73 20.45 -4.92
C LEU A 109 15.02 19.83 -4.35
N SER A 110 14.97 18.59 -3.84
CA SER A 110 16.14 17.97 -3.20
C SER A 110 17.23 17.66 -4.22
N GLY A 111 18.43 18.21 -3.97
CA GLY A 111 19.63 17.98 -4.79
C GLY A 111 20.60 16.96 -4.19
N SER A 112 20.29 16.35 -3.04
CA SER A 112 21.17 15.35 -2.40
C SER A 112 20.36 14.22 -1.76
N TYR A 113 20.96 13.03 -1.74
CA TYR A 113 20.35 11.83 -1.17
C TYR A 113 20.03 12.00 0.34
N TRP A 114 20.96 12.55 1.13
CA TRP A 114 20.74 12.70 2.58
C TRP A 114 19.66 13.70 2.91
N LEU A 115 19.54 14.78 2.11
CA LEU A 115 18.43 15.71 2.23
C LEU A 115 17.10 15.01 1.89
N LEU A 116 17.08 14.18 0.85
CA LEU A 116 15.92 13.35 0.50
C LEU A 116 15.51 12.42 1.66
N VAL A 117 16.47 11.76 2.32
CA VAL A 117 16.21 10.88 3.48
C VAL A 117 15.53 11.65 4.62
N VAL A 118 16.04 12.83 4.95
CA VAL A 118 15.45 13.68 6.01
C VAL A 118 14.05 14.14 5.62
N LEU A 119 13.87 14.63 4.40
CA LEU A 119 12.56 15.11 3.91
C LEU A 119 11.53 13.98 3.83
N TYR A 120 11.94 12.80 3.42
CA TYR A 120 11.04 11.64 3.37
C TYR A 120 10.66 11.14 4.77
N PHE A 121 11.58 11.15 5.72
CA PHE A 121 11.28 10.86 7.13
C PHE A 121 10.27 11.86 7.70
N LEU A 122 10.42 13.14 7.42
CA LEU A 122 9.48 14.19 7.83
C LEU A 122 8.14 14.05 7.12
N LEU A 123 8.13 13.70 5.83
CA LEU A 123 6.93 13.39 5.07
C LEU A 123 6.16 12.22 5.70
N GLN A 124 6.84 11.13 6.03
CA GLN A 124 6.22 9.98 6.71
C GLN A 124 5.62 10.38 8.06
N THR A 125 6.31 11.23 8.83
CA THR A 125 5.80 11.75 10.09
C THR A 125 4.55 12.60 9.89
N ALA A 126 4.55 13.51 8.91
CA ALA A 126 3.42 14.37 8.58
C ALA A 126 2.22 13.55 8.07
N SER A 127 2.44 12.66 7.12
CA SER A 127 1.41 11.81 6.52
C SER A 127 0.72 10.93 7.57
N ASN A 128 1.49 10.30 8.45
CA ASN A 128 0.92 9.47 9.52
C ASN A 128 0.22 10.32 10.61
N THR A 129 0.61 11.61 10.76
CA THR A 129 -0.12 12.58 11.59
C THR A 129 -1.52 12.86 11.05
N ALA A 130 -1.70 12.89 9.72
CA ALA A 130 -3.02 13.03 9.11
C ALA A 130 -3.80 11.70 9.09
N GLN A 131 -3.15 10.60 8.67
CA GLN A 131 -3.82 9.31 8.41
C GLN A 131 -4.37 8.64 9.67
N GLY A 132 -3.63 8.64 10.79
CA GLY A 132 -4.08 8.04 12.04
C GLY A 132 -5.43 8.61 12.51
N PRO A 133 -5.53 9.92 12.76
CA PRO A 133 -6.79 10.57 13.09
C PRO A 133 -7.88 10.45 12.02
N TYR A 134 -7.52 10.50 10.73
CA TYR A 134 -8.49 10.35 9.65
C TYR A 134 -9.19 8.98 9.66
N GLN A 135 -8.44 7.89 9.89
CA GLN A 135 -9.02 6.55 10.02
C GLN A 135 -10.00 6.47 11.19
N GLY A 136 -9.77 7.22 12.24
CA GLY A 136 -10.68 7.30 13.38
C GLY A 136 -12.00 8.04 13.11
N LEU A 137 -12.13 8.80 12.01
CA LEU A 137 -13.39 9.47 11.65
C LEU A 137 -14.51 8.48 11.34
N LEU A 138 -14.20 7.36 10.70
CA LEU A 138 -15.22 6.35 10.32
C LEU A 138 -16.00 5.84 11.54
N PRO A 139 -15.37 5.26 12.57
CA PRO A 139 -16.11 4.78 13.76
C PRO A 139 -16.73 5.92 14.57
N ASP A 140 -16.23 7.17 14.46
CA ASP A 140 -16.77 8.32 15.19
C ASP A 140 -18.05 8.89 14.56
N VAL A 141 -18.16 8.84 13.23
CA VAL A 141 -19.22 9.50 12.46
C VAL A 141 -20.29 8.50 12.01
N VAL A 142 -19.88 7.26 11.69
CA VAL A 142 -20.74 6.27 11.05
C VAL A 142 -21.46 5.40 12.08
N PRO A 143 -22.81 5.32 12.05
CA PRO A 143 -23.57 4.39 12.87
C PRO A 143 -23.14 2.93 12.63
N VAL A 144 -23.16 2.11 13.70
CA VAL A 144 -22.71 0.71 13.64
C VAL A 144 -23.32 -0.08 12.47
N PRO A 145 -24.65 -0.01 12.18
CA PRO A 145 -25.25 -0.76 11.08
C PRO A 145 -24.77 -0.34 9.67
N GLN A 146 -24.15 0.84 9.53
CA GLN A 146 -23.71 1.38 8.25
C GLN A 146 -22.18 1.33 8.06
N ARG A 147 -21.42 0.84 9.05
CA ARG A 147 -19.95 0.81 8.99
C ARG A 147 -19.42 -0.06 7.87
N GLY A 148 -20.11 -1.17 7.56
CA GLY A 148 -19.75 -2.02 6.41
C GLY A 148 -19.82 -1.27 5.09
N THR A 149 -20.91 -0.53 4.84
CA THR A 149 -21.07 0.30 3.65
C THR A 149 -19.99 1.39 3.58
N ALA A 150 -19.74 2.09 4.69
CA ALA A 150 -18.70 3.13 4.75
C ALA A 150 -17.29 2.57 4.50
N SER A 151 -16.98 1.38 5.01
CA SER A 151 -15.70 0.69 4.74
C SER A 151 -15.57 0.32 3.26
N GLY A 152 -16.66 -0.05 2.60
CA GLY A 152 -16.70 -0.26 1.14
C GLY A 152 -16.32 1.00 0.37
N TYR A 153 -16.86 2.17 0.74
CA TYR A 153 -16.47 3.45 0.15
C TYR A 153 -14.99 3.79 0.39
N TYR A 154 -14.45 3.50 1.58
CA TYR A 154 -13.03 3.67 1.88
C TYR A 154 -12.17 2.79 0.96
N GLY A 155 -12.55 1.51 0.81
CA GLY A 155 -11.84 0.58 -0.06
C GLY A 155 -11.83 1.04 -1.52
N VAL A 156 -12.99 1.39 -2.07
CA VAL A 156 -13.13 1.90 -3.45
C VAL A 156 -12.31 3.17 -3.66
N SER A 157 -12.41 4.14 -2.74
CA SER A 157 -11.64 5.38 -2.82
C SER A 157 -10.13 5.13 -2.79
N ASN A 158 -9.67 4.21 -1.95
CA ASN A 158 -8.26 3.83 -1.89
C ASN A 158 -7.78 3.20 -3.21
N VAL A 159 -8.56 2.26 -3.79
CA VAL A 159 -8.23 1.62 -5.07
C VAL A 159 -8.20 2.62 -6.22
N ILE A 160 -9.16 3.55 -6.27
CA ILE A 160 -9.14 4.66 -7.24
C ILE A 160 -7.84 5.47 -7.10
N GLY A 161 -7.47 5.79 -5.86
CA GLY A 161 -6.21 6.49 -5.57
C GLY A 161 -4.97 5.70 -6.01
N LEU A 162 -4.90 4.41 -5.69
CA LEU A 162 -3.81 3.54 -6.12
C LEU A 162 -3.67 3.48 -7.65
N LEU A 163 -4.78 3.30 -8.35
CA LEU A 163 -4.79 3.25 -9.81
C LEU A 163 -4.40 4.59 -10.43
N ALA A 164 -5.02 5.67 -9.96
CA ALA A 164 -4.70 7.03 -10.42
C ALA A 164 -3.23 7.40 -10.12
N GLY A 165 -2.68 6.97 -8.99
CA GLY A 165 -1.27 7.17 -8.62
C GLY A 165 -0.32 6.36 -9.48
N SER A 166 -0.60 5.08 -9.73
CA SER A 166 0.25 4.25 -10.59
C SER A 166 0.23 4.71 -12.03
N VAL A 167 -0.95 4.88 -12.62
CA VAL A 167 -1.10 5.20 -14.05
C VAL A 167 -1.04 6.71 -14.29
N GLY A 168 -1.82 7.50 -13.56
CA GLY A 168 -1.92 8.94 -13.77
C GLY A 168 -0.64 9.67 -13.41
N ALA A 169 -0.09 9.47 -12.21
CA ALA A 169 1.18 10.09 -11.84
C ALA A 169 2.35 9.50 -12.64
N GLY A 170 2.30 8.22 -13.02
CA GLY A 170 3.28 7.62 -13.91
C GLY A 170 3.29 8.26 -15.29
N TYR A 171 2.11 8.53 -15.87
CA TYR A 171 1.98 9.28 -17.11
C TYR A 171 2.53 10.71 -16.97
N ILE A 172 2.19 11.40 -15.88
CA ILE A 172 2.71 12.76 -15.61
C ILE A 172 4.24 12.73 -15.45
N LEU A 173 4.78 11.74 -14.72
CA LEU A 173 6.22 11.58 -14.57
C LEU A 173 6.93 11.38 -15.91
N ALA A 174 6.38 10.53 -16.77
CA ALA A 174 6.98 10.19 -18.06
C ALA A 174 6.95 11.36 -19.07
N HIS A 175 5.92 12.23 -19.04
CA HIS A 175 5.71 13.26 -20.07
C HIS A 175 6.00 14.67 -19.58
N PHE A 176 5.82 14.94 -18.29
CA PHE A 176 5.94 16.28 -17.69
C PHE A 176 7.02 16.37 -16.62
N GLY A 177 7.64 15.24 -16.31
CA GLY A 177 8.74 15.14 -15.37
C GLY A 177 8.34 15.07 -13.90
N ARG A 178 9.34 14.91 -13.07
CA ARG A 178 9.25 14.59 -11.63
C ARG A 178 8.52 15.67 -10.82
N THR A 179 8.87 16.93 -11.07
CA THR A 179 8.26 18.06 -10.34
C THR A 179 6.75 18.12 -10.57
N ALA A 180 6.30 17.95 -11.81
CA ALA A 180 4.88 17.94 -12.14
C ALA A 180 4.14 16.76 -11.46
N ALA A 181 4.76 15.58 -11.43
CA ALA A 181 4.21 14.41 -10.74
C ALA A 181 4.05 14.68 -9.24
N ILE A 182 5.04 15.27 -8.57
CA ILE A 182 4.96 15.62 -7.14
C ILE A 182 3.91 16.71 -6.89
N LEU A 183 3.84 17.75 -7.74
CA LEU A 183 2.82 18.78 -7.60
C LEU A 183 1.40 18.23 -7.77
N SER A 184 1.19 17.23 -8.63
CA SER A 184 -0.12 16.57 -8.76
C SER A 184 -0.56 15.90 -7.44
N ILE A 185 0.39 15.32 -6.68
CA ILE A 185 0.11 14.78 -5.34
C ILE A 185 -0.32 15.90 -4.39
N CYS A 186 0.43 17.00 -4.36
CA CYS A 186 0.12 18.16 -3.50
C CYS A 186 -1.28 18.71 -3.76
N VAL A 187 -1.63 18.89 -5.04
CA VAL A 187 -2.96 19.38 -5.45
C VAL A 187 -4.06 18.43 -5.00
N LEU A 188 -3.89 17.12 -5.21
CA LEU A 188 -4.90 16.13 -4.85
C LEU A 188 -5.07 16.02 -3.33
N LEU A 189 -3.98 16.07 -2.55
CA LEU A 189 -4.02 16.09 -1.09
C LEU A 189 -4.83 17.29 -0.57
N LEU A 190 -4.58 18.49 -1.06
CA LEU A 190 -5.30 19.69 -0.65
C LEU A 190 -6.76 19.65 -1.12
N ALA A 191 -7.01 19.25 -2.38
CA ALA A 191 -8.35 19.18 -2.96
C ALA A 191 -9.28 18.21 -2.23
N THR A 192 -8.73 17.12 -1.68
CA THR A 192 -9.51 16.11 -0.94
C THR A 192 -9.56 16.40 0.56
N MET A 193 -8.50 16.98 1.14
CA MET A 193 -8.47 17.39 2.55
C MET A 193 -9.53 18.45 2.86
N VAL A 194 -9.66 19.48 2.01
CA VAL A 194 -10.57 20.61 2.24
C VAL A 194 -12.03 20.15 2.44
N PRO A 195 -12.66 19.38 1.53
CA PRO A 195 -14.02 18.91 1.75
C PRO A 195 -14.13 17.95 2.96
N THR A 196 -13.13 17.10 3.20
CA THR A 196 -13.11 16.20 4.37
C THR A 196 -13.13 17.01 5.66
N VAL A 197 -12.28 18.01 5.80
CA VAL A 197 -12.21 18.83 7.03
C VAL A 197 -13.41 19.75 7.21
N LEU A 198 -13.94 20.33 6.14
CA LEU A 198 -15.04 21.29 6.23
C LEU A 198 -16.40 20.65 6.36
N LEU A 199 -16.65 19.52 5.68
CA LEU A 199 -17.97 18.94 5.51
C LEU A 199 -18.22 17.74 6.43
N VAL A 200 -17.21 16.95 6.78
CA VAL A 200 -17.35 15.81 7.70
C VAL A 200 -17.42 16.31 9.14
N PRO A 201 -18.45 15.95 9.94
CA PRO A 201 -18.55 16.40 11.32
C PRO A 201 -17.48 15.72 12.19
N ASP A 202 -16.74 16.53 12.94
CA ASP A 202 -15.78 16.07 13.94
C ASP A 202 -16.31 16.45 15.33
N ARG A 203 -16.79 15.45 16.09
CA ARG A 203 -17.36 15.67 17.42
C ARG A 203 -16.28 15.47 18.48
N ALA A 204 -16.15 16.43 19.37
CA ALA A 204 -15.25 16.39 20.53
C ALA A 204 -15.79 15.45 21.64
N GLN A 205 -16.29 14.26 21.31
CA GLN A 205 -16.63 13.25 22.31
C GLN A 205 -15.37 12.53 22.74
N ALA A 206 -14.77 12.96 23.84
CA ALA A 206 -13.68 12.21 24.45
C ALA A 206 -14.23 10.91 25.05
N ARG A 207 -13.98 9.77 24.44
CA ARG A 207 -13.90 8.52 25.19
C ARG A 207 -12.65 8.62 26.06
N ALA A 208 -12.84 8.54 27.38
CA ALA A 208 -11.71 8.44 28.29
C ALA A 208 -10.88 7.21 27.89
N ALA A 209 -9.63 7.41 27.48
CA ALA A 209 -8.72 6.30 27.25
C ALA A 209 -8.40 5.67 28.60
N GLN A 210 -8.73 4.40 28.75
CA GLN A 210 -8.65 3.66 30.00
C GLN A 210 -7.28 3.01 30.26
N PHE A 211 -6.21 3.48 29.62
CA PHE A 211 -4.87 2.98 29.97
C PHE A 211 -4.29 3.82 31.11
N THR A 212 -3.95 3.17 32.21
CA THR A 212 -3.33 3.82 33.38
C THR A 212 -1.85 4.13 33.12
N SER A 213 -1.19 3.38 32.20
CA SER A 213 0.20 3.61 31.79
C SER A 213 0.48 3.20 30.35
N LEU A 214 1.51 3.82 29.74
CA LEU A 214 2.01 3.43 28.41
C LEU A 214 2.49 1.96 28.39
N ARG A 215 3.09 1.51 29.49
CA ARG A 215 3.55 0.13 29.65
C ARG A 215 2.37 -0.85 29.59
N GLU A 216 1.29 -0.57 30.29
CA GLU A 216 0.08 -1.39 30.29
C GLU A 216 -0.55 -1.43 28.89
N ALA A 217 -0.62 -0.29 28.20
CA ALA A 217 -1.09 -0.22 26.83
C ALA A 217 -0.27 -1.12 25.90
N ILE A 218 1.05 -1.04 25.96
CA ILE A 218 1.96 -1.84 25.15
C ILE A 218 1.83 -3.33 25.49
N THR A 219 1.93 -3.70 26.76
CA THR A 219 1.87 -5.11 27.17
C THR A 219 0.54 -5.76 26.80
N THR A 220 -0.59 -5.11 27.02
CA THR A 220 -1.90 -5.62 26.67
C THR A 220 -2.06 -5.74 25.15
N THR A 221 -1.60 -4.75 24.39
CA THR A 221 -1.70 -4.73 22.93
C THR A 221 -0.90 -5.87 22.27
N PHE A 222 0.26 -6.22 22.83
CA PHE A 222 1.11 -7.25 22.23
C PHE A 222 0.90 -8.64 22.84
N ALA A 223 0.74 -8.78 24.15
CA ALA A 223 0.66 -10.08 24.80
C ALA A 223 -0.59 -10.87 24.39
N ARG A 224 -1.72 -10.20 24.25
CA ARG A 224 -3.00 -10.85 23.95
C ARG A 224 -3.04 -11.51 22.59
N PRO A 225 -2.72 -10.81 21.45
CA PRO A 225 -2.69 -11.45 20.14
C PRO A 225 -1.66 -12.58 20.02
N LEU A 226 -0.52 -12.49 20.73
CA LEU A 226 0.53 -13.50 20.73
C LEU A 226 0.09 -14.83 21.39
N ALA A 227 -0.96 -14.81 22.19
CA ALA A 227 -1.52 -16.01 22.81
C ALA A 227 -2.42 -16.83 21.87
N TYR A 228 -2.72 -16.35 20.64
CA TYR A 228 -3.61 -17.00 19.69
C TYR A 228 -2.85 -17.57 18.47
N PRO A 229 -2.48 -18.85 18.44
CA PRO A 229 -1.66 -19.44 17.37
C PRO A 229 -2.28 -19.32 15.98
N SER A 230 -3.61 -19.49 15.84
CA SER A 230 -4.32 -19.33 14.56
C SER A 230 -4.18 -17.93 14.00
N PHE A 231 -4.30 -16.92 14.86
CA PHE A 231 -4.10 -15.53 14.47
C PHE A 231 -2.65 -15.25 14.07
N LEU A 232 -1.68 -15.81 14.78
CA LEU A 232 -0.25 -15.66 14.45
C LEU A 232 0.09 -16.29 13.09
N TRP A 233 -0.45 -17.48 12.77
CA TRP A 233 -0.25 -18.08 11.46
C TRP A 233 -0.87 -17.25 10.35
N LEU A 234 -2.07 -16.69 10.59
CA LEU A 234 -2.70 -15.77 9.66
C LEU A 234 -1.86 -14.50 9.45
N MET A 235 -1.32 -13.91 10.52
CA MET A 235 -0.45 -12.74 10.45
C MET A 235 0.87 -13.04 9.74
N ALA A 236 1.48 -14.20 9.96
CA ALA A 236 2.69 -14.63 9.26
C ALA A 236 2.42 -14.81 7.75
N SER A 237 1.30 -15.46 7.38
CA SER A 237 0.87 -15.57 5.99
C SER A 237 0.69 -14.20 5.35
N ARG A 238 -0.07 -13.32 5.99
CA ARG A 238 -0.32 -11.94 5.55
C ARG A 238 0.98 -11.15 5.38
N LEU A 239 1.87 -11.19 6.38
CA LEU A 239 3.15 -10.49 6.35
C LEU A 239 3.97 -10.91 5.12
N LEU A 240 4.13 -12.21 4.89
CA LEU A 240 4.92 -12.74 3.79
C LEU A 240 4.32 -12.41 2.43
N ILE A 241 3.00 -12.53 2.24
CA ILE A 241 2.33 -12.15 0.98
C ILE A 241 2.54 -10.67 0.71
N LEU A 242 2.31 -9.82 1.70
CA LEU A 242 2.50 -8.37 1.54
C LEU A 242 3.97 -7.99 1.30
N MET A 243 4.94 -8.68 1.93
CA MET A 243 6.36 -8.47 1.65
C MET A 243 6.70 -8.74 0.19
N GLY A 244 6.20 -9.83 -0.40
CA GLY A 244 6.42 -10.14 -1.81
C GLY A 244 5.83 -9.07 -2.75
N LEU A 245 4.61 -8.63 -2.48
CA LEU A 245 3.90 -7.65 -3.31
C LEU A 245 4.49 -6.25 -3.20
N VAL A 246 4.75 -5.77 -1.98
CA VAL A 246 5.36 -4.44 -1.75
C VAL A 246 6.80 -4.41 -2.25
N GLY A 247 7.54 -5.51 -2.07
CA GLY A 247 8.89 -5.63 -2.62
C GLY A 247 8.89 -5.50 -4.13
N LEU A 248 8.02 -6.23 -4.83
CA LEU A 248 7.90 -6.11 -6.27
C LEU A 248 7.55 -4.66 -6.69
N GLN A 249 6.58 -4.04 -6.05
CA GLN A 249 6.18 -2.67 -6.36
C GLN A 249 7.35 -1.67 -6.24
N SER A 250 8.18 -1.82 -5.21
CA SER A 250 9.30 -0.91 -4.95
C SER A 250 10.45 -1.04 -5.96
N PHE A 251 10.68 -2.25 -6.52
CA PHE A 251 11.84 -2.49 -7.38
C PHE A 251 11.49 -2.71 -8.85
N VAL A 252 10.21 -2.68 -9.23
CA VAL A 252 9.78 -2.92 -10.61
C VAL A 252 10.35 -1.90 -11.60
N LEU A 253 10.44 -0.63 -11.24
CA LEU A 253 11.02 0.40 -12.10
C LEU A 253 12.49 0.13 -12.38
N TYR A 254 13.26 -0.26 -11.35
CA TYR A 254 14.66 -0.63 -11.52
C TYR A 254 14.82 -1.88 -12.39
N TYR A 255 13.95 -2.87 -12.19
CA TYR A 255 13.93 -4.07 -13.02
C TYR A 255 13.73 -3.74 -14.50
N PHE A 256 12.72 -2.93 -14.83
CA PHE A 256 12.50 -2.53 -16.22
C PHE A 256 13.67 -1.74 -16.77
N SER A 257 14.18 -0.75 -16.02
CA SER A 257 15.32 0.08 -16.40
C SER A 257 16.54 -0.77 -16.77
N ASP A 258 16.93 -1.69 -15.88
CA ASP A 258 18.19 -2.42 -16.02
C ASP A 258 18.11 -3.56 -17.02
N VAL A 259 16.94 -4.21 -17.15
CA VAL A 259 16.78 -5.39 -17.99
C VAL A 259 16.41 -5.02 -19.42
N PHE A 260 15.48 -4.08 -19.62
CA PHE A 260 14.93 -3.79 -20.94
C PHE A 260 15.38 -2.46 -21.53
N TYR A 261 15.83 -1.51 -20.69
CA TYR A 261 16.20 -0.15 -21.12
C TYR A 261 17.66 0.22 -20.86
N ARG A 262 18.54 -0.78 -20.63
CA ARG A 262 19.99 -0.60 -20.46
C ARG A 262 20.38 0.42 -19.37
N GLY A 263 19.59 0.52 -18.30
CA GLY A 263 19.81 1.46 -17.20
C GLY A 263 19.19 2.84 -17.40
N HIS A 264 18.49 3.10 -18.51
CA HIS A 264 17.79 4.36 -18.75
C HIS A 264 16.44 4.36 -17.99
N ILE A 265 16.44 4.92 -16.80
CA ILE A 265 15.29 4.86 -15.88
C ILE A 265 14.08 5.64 -16.41
N ASP A 266 14.30 6.82 -16.99
CA ASP A 266 13.22 7.66 -17.54
C ASP A 266 12.44 6.94 -18.64
N ALA A 267 13.14 6.19 -19.50
CA ALA A 267 12.52 5.41 -20.56
C ALA A 267 11.72 4.21 -20.02
N ALA A 268 12.05 3.69 -18.83
CA ALA A 268 11.40 2.54 -18.23
C ALA A 268 10.10 2.89 -17.49
N VAL A 269 9.85 4.17 -17.20
CA VAL A 269 8.69 4.62 -16.40
C VAL A 269 7.38 4.14 -17.01
N THR A 270 7.21 4.25 -18.33
CA THR A 270 5.98 3.83 -19.03
C THR A 270 5.68 2.35 -18.80
N ALA A 271 6.67 1.47 -18.99
CA ALA A 271 6.49 0.03 -18.77
C ALA A 271 6.21 -0.30 -17.31
N ALA A 272 6.88 0.38 -16.37
CA ALA A 272 6.69 0.17 -14.93
C ALA A 272 5.29 0.57 -14.47
N TYR A 273 4.79 1.76 -14.83
CA TYR A 273 3.43 2.17 -14.43
C TYR A 273 2.35 1.34 -15.13
N THR A 274 2.60 0.86 -16.35
CA THR A 274 1.66 -0.02 -17.06
C THR A 274 1.53 -1.37 -16.34
N LEU A 275 2.66 -1.98 -15.95
CA LEU A 275 2.63 -3.21 -15.12
C LEU A 275 1.85 -2.97 -13.81
N GLN A 276 2.17 -1.91 -13.08
CA GLN A 276 1.48 -1.60 -11.83
C GLN A 276 -0.03 -1.37 -12.04
N GLY A 277 -0.40 -0.66 -13.11
CA GLY A 277 -1.79 -0.46 -13.50
C GLY A 277 -2.50 -1.78 -13.79
N LEU A 278 -1.88 -2.68 -14.56
CA LEU A 278 -2.43 -4.00 -14.85
C LEU A 278 -2.59 -4.85 -13.58
N VAL A 279 -1.64 -4.80 -12.65
CA VAL A 279 -1.78 -5.46 -11.33
C VAL A 279 -3.02 -4.96 -10.60
N ILE A 280 -3.20 -3.64 -10.50
CA ILE A 280 -4.31 -3.04 -9.76
C ILE A 280 -5.66 -3.34 -10.45
N VAL A 281 -5.74 -3.18 -11.77
CA VAL A 281 -6.97 -3.44 -12.54
C VAL A 281 -7.37 -4.91 -12.45
N SER A 282 -6.42 -5.82 -12.64
CA SER A 282 -6.68 -7.27 -12.53
C SER A 282 -7.10 -7.67 -11.12
N ALA A 283 -6.47 -7.09 -10.09
CA ALA A 283 -6.88 -7.30 -8.71
C ALA A 283 -8.31 -6.82 -8.49
N LEU A 284 -8.67 -5.63 -8.96
CA LEU A 284 -10.00 -5.06 -8.81
C LEU A 284 -11.08 -5.95 -9.47
N VAL A 285 -10.83 -6.42 -10.69
CA VAL A 285 -11.75 -7.27 -11.45
C VAL A 285 -12.01 -8.58 -10.72
N ILE A 286 -10.98 -9.22 -10.16
CA ILE A 286 -11.13 -10.52 -9.50
C ILE A 286 -11.64 -10.42 -8.06
N THR A 287 -11.46 -9.29 -7.38
CA THR A 287 -11.77 -9.16 -5.94
C THR A 287 -13.25 -9.43 -5.66
N LEU A 288 -14.18 -8.88 -6.44
CA LEU A 288 -15.61 -9.06 -6.19
C LEU A 288 -16.09 -10.49 -6.48
N PRO A 289 -15.75 -11.13 -7.61
CA PRO A 289 -16.00 -12.57 -7.82
C PRO A 289 -15.40 -13.46 -6.73
N ALA A 290 -14.16 -13.20 -6.35
CA ALA A 290 -13.47 -13.96 -5.30
C ALA A 290 -14.14 -13.82 -3.94
N ALA A 291 -14.55 -12.61 -3.55
CA ALA A 291 -15.29 -12.38 -2.31
C ALA A 291 -16.59 -13.19 -2.25
N ARG A 292 -17.35 -13.24 -3.36
CA ARG A 292 -18.56 -14.06 -3.45
C ARG A 292 -18.26 -15.56 -3.40
N ALA A 293 -17.22 -16.00 -4.13
CA ALA A 293 -16.79 -17.39 -4.13
C ALA A 293 -16.32 -17.86 -2.75
N SER A 294 -15.78 -16.95 -1.91
CA SER A 294 -15.32 -17.27 -0.57
C SER A 294 -16.41 -17.80 0.35
N ASP A 295 -17.66 -17.41 0.10
CA ASP A 295 -18.81 -17.89 0.89
C ASP A 295 -19.13 -19.37 0.62
N SER A 296 -18.73 -19.90 -0.54
CA SER A 296 -18.96 -21.30 -0.94
C SER A 296 -17.71 -22.18 -0.83
N VAL A 297 -16.58 -21.69 -1.35
CA VAL A 297 -15.30 -22.42 -1.42
C VAL A 297 -14.52 -22.36 -0.12
N GLY A 298 -14.80 -21.35 0.72
CA GLY A 298 -14.00 -21.03 1.90
C GLY A 298 -12.91 -19.98 1.62
N ARG A 299 -12.28 -19.48 2.68
CA ARG A 299 -11.31 -18.38 2.57
C ARG A 299 -9.87 -18.84 2.38
N ARG A 300 -9.51 -19.99 2.99
CA ARG A 300 -8.17 -20.58 2.88
C ARG A 300 -7.74 -20.89 1.46
N PRO A 301 -8.56 -21.57 0.61
CA PRO A 301 -8.18 -21.88 -0.77
C PRO A 301 -7.91 -20.64 -1.61
N LEU A 302 -8.61 -19.53 -1.36
CA LEU A 302 -8.42 -18.28 -2.10
C LEU A 302 -7.13 -17.57 -1.74
N ILE A 303 -6.75 -17.55 -0.45
CA ILE A 303 -5.44 -16.99 -0.01
C ILE A 303 -4.30 -17.86 -0.54
N LEU A 304 -4.45 -19.21 -0.48
CA LEU A 304 -3.46 -20.13 -1.06
C LEU A 304 -3.29 -19.89 -2.57
N ALA A 305 -4.39 -19.84 -3.31
CA ALA A 305 -4.36 -19.57 -4.76
C ALA A 305 -3.75 -18.19 -5.04
N GLY A 306 -4.08 -17.18 -4.25
CA GLY A 306 -3.51 -15.85 -4.35
C GLY A 306 -1.99 -15.83 -4.17
N GLY A 307 -1.48 -16.51 -3.14
CA GLY A 307 -0.05 -16.66 -2.91
C GLY A 307 0.67 -17.44 -4.02
N LEU A 308 0.07 -18.55 -4.49
CA LEU A 308 0.64 -19.37 -5.58
C LEU A 308 0.67 -18.61 -6.92
N LEU A 309 -0.42 -17.93 -7.29
CA LEU A 309 -0.47 -17.13 -8.52
C LEU A 309 0.48 -15.93 -8.46
N GLY A 310 0.55 -15.25 -7.32
CA GLY A 310 1.53 -14.19 -7.12
C GLY A 310 2.97 -14.69 -7.24
N ALA A 311 3.28 -15.83 -6.63
CA ALA A 311 4.58 -16.48 -6.73
C ALA A 311 4.90 -16.87 -8.18
N ALA A 312 3.96 -17.51 -8.89
CA ALA A 312 4.12 -17.86 -10.30
C ALA A 312 4.38 -16.63 -11.17
N GLY A 313 3.65 -15.53 -10.93
CA GLY A 313 3.87 -14.26 -11.62
C GLY A 313 5.26 -13.70 -11.39
N VAL A 314 5.76 -13.67 -10.15
CA VAL A 314 7.12 -13.21 -9.85
C VAL A 314 8.17 -14.11 -10.49
N LEU A 315 7.95 -15.42 -10.51
CA LEU A 315 8.84 -16.37 -11.19
C LEU A 315 8.87 -16.10 -12.71
N LEU A 316 7.73 -15.84 -13.34
CA LEU A 316 7.66 -15.49 -14.76
C LEU A 316 8.40 -14.19 -15.08
N LEU A 317 8.49 -13.22 -14.17
CA LEU A 317 9.31 -12.02 -14.36
C LEU A 317 10.79 -12.37 -14.49
N VAL A 318 11.30 -13.36 -13.75
CA VAL A 318 12.69 -13.83 -13.90
C VAL A 318 12.98 -14.28 -15.33
N PHE A 319 12.01 -14.94 -15.96
CA PHE A 319 12.16 -15.47 -17.33
C PHE A 319 11.66 -14.53 -18.43
N SER A 320 11.08 -13.37 -18.09
CA SER A 320 10.48 -12.46 -19.07
C SER A 320 11.50 -11.77 -19.99
N HIS A 321 12.78 -11.87 -19.73
CA HIS A 321 13.85 -11.43 -20.63
C HIS A 321 14.10 -12.44 -21.79
N TYR A 322 13.58 -13.66 -21.70
CA TYR A 322 13.46 -14.58 -22.82
C TYR A 322 12.11 -14.39 -23.49
N GLN A 323 12.04 -14.55 -24.79
CA GLN A 323 10.77 -14.50 -25.51
C GLN A 323 9.95 -15.78 -25.21
N LEU A 324 8.95 -15.66 -24.37
CA LEU A 324 8.04 -16.74 -23.97
C LEU A 324 6.79 -16.81 -24.86
N LEU A 325 6.35 -15.66 -25.37
CA LEU A 325 5.15 -15.53 -26.19
C LEU A 325 5.51 -15.23 -27.64
N PRO A 326 4.66 -15.67 -28.62
CA PRO A 326 4.87 -15.37 -30.03
C PRO A 326 4.91 -13.85 -30.29
N THR A 327 5.72 -13.46 -31.28
CA THR A 327 5.87 -12.06 -31.69
C THR A 327 4.53 -11.44 -32.09
N ASP A 328 3.70 -12.20 -32.77
CA ASP A 328 2.37 -11.74 -33.27
C ASP A 328 1.44 -11.31 -32.12
N VAL A 329 1.59 -11.91 -30.94
CA VAL A 329 0.83 -11.54 -29.72
C VAL A 329 1.43 -10.31 -29.05
N LEU A 330 2.76 -10.22 -29.02
CA LEU A 330 3.45 -9.17 -28.29
C LEU A 330 3.57 -7.86 -29.07
N GLN A 331 3.68 -7.93 -30.40
CA GLN A 331 3.97 -6.75 -31.24
C GLN A 331 2.84 -5.70 -31.21
N PRO A 332 1.55 -6.05 -31.30
CA PRO A 332 0.48 -5.07 -31.14
C PRO A 332 0.49 -4.37 -29.79
N LEU A 333 0.78 -5.11 -28.71
CA LEU A 333 0.87 -4.56 -27.36
C LEU A 333 2.10 -3.65 -27.19
N ALA A 334 3.26 -4.09 -27.69
CA ALA A 334 4.48 -3.31 -27.64
C ALA A 334 4.33 -1.97 -28.39
N GLN A 335 3.68 -1.99 -29.55
CA GLN A 335 3.36 -0.78 -30.32
C GLN A 335 2.35 0.12 -29.58
N ALA A 336 1.25 -0.45 -29.05
CA ALA A 336 0.23 0.31 -28.33
C ALA A 336 0.78 0.99 -27.07
N LEU A 337 1.71 0.35 -26.37
CA LEU A 337 2.35 0.88 -25.16
C LEU A 337 3.62 1.68 -25.46
N ASN A 338 4.12 1.66 -26.67
CA ASN A 338 5.41 2.23 -27.07
C ASN A 338 6.58 1.76 -26.20
N VAL A 339 6.68 0.43 -26.00
CA VAL A 339 7.71 -0.22 -25.18
C VAL A 339 8.41 -1.33 -25.96
N PRO A 340 9.63 -1.75 -25.57
CA PRO A 340 10.30 -2.91 -26.16
C PRO A 340 9.44 -4.19 -26.08
N LEU A 341 9.59 -5.08 -27.03
CA LEU A 341 8.81 -6.32 -27.15
C LEU A 341 8.82 -7.16 -25.85
N LEU A 342 10.00 -7.36 -25.26
CA LEU A 342 10.14 -8.12 -24.02
C LEU A 342 9.62 -7.36 -22.78
N ALA A 343 9.68 -6.04 -22.80
CA ALA A 343 9.04 -5.23 -21.75
C ALA A 343 7.51 -5.33 -21.81
N ALA A 344 6.92 -5.40 -23.01
CA ALA A 344 5.48 -5.67 -23.16
C ALA A 344 5.10 -7.06 -22.61
N GLN A 345 5.94 -8.09 -22.84
CA GLN A 345 5.74 -9.41 -22.23
C GLN A 345 5.78 -9.34 -20.70
N ALA A 346 6.78 -8.67 -20.12
CA ALA A 346 6.92 -8.50 -18.68
C ALA A 346 5.72 -7.76 -18.08
N THR A 347 5.16 -6.75 -18.76
CA THR A 347 3.95 -6.04 -18.33
C THR A 347 2.73 -6.96 -18.25
N LEU A 348 2.57 -7.90 -19.17
CA LEU A 348 1.47 -8.87 -19.12
C LEU A 348 1.49 -9.77 -17.88
N VAL A 349 2.67 -10.04 -17.34
CA VAL A 349 2.80 -10.81 -16.07
C VAL A 349 2.11 -10.09 -14.92
N GLY A 350 1.96 -8.77 -14.99
CA GLY A 350 1.20 -7.97 -14.04
C GLY A 350 -0.25 -8.44 -13.88
N VAL A 351 -0.86 -9.00 -14.93
CA VAL A 351 -2.23 -9.56 -14.86
C VAL A 351 -2.28 -10.73 -13.88
N LEU A 352 -1.34 -11.66 -14.00
CA LEU A 352 -1.27 -12.85 -13.12
C LEU A 352 -1.01 -12.47 -11.66
N ILE A 353 -0.08 -11.55 -11.44
CA ILE A 353 0.22 -11.01 -10.12
C ILE A 353 -1.01 -10.30 -9.55
N GLY A 354 -1.71 -9.52 -10.37
CA GLY A 354 -2.92 -8.80 -9.97
C GLY A 354 -4.06 -9.73 -9.59
N ILE A 355 -4.27 -10.83 -10.33
CA ILE A 355 -5.25 -11.87 -9.96
C ILE A 355 -4.89 -12.44 -8.59
N GLY A 356 -3.62 -12.82 -8.37
CA GLY A 356 -3.16 -13.33 -7.07
C GLY A 356 -3.41 -12.34 -5.93
N TYR A 357 -3.10 -11.07 -6.16
CA TYR A 357 -3.33 -9.97 -5.21
C TYR A 357 -4.82 -9.77 -4.89
N GLY A 358 -5.67 -9.79 -5.94
CA GLY A 358 -7.12 -9.65 -5.77
C GLY A 358 -7.77 -10.79 -5.01
N LEU A 359 -7.34 -12.04 -5.23
CA LEU A 359 -7.78 -13.20 -4.46
C LEU A 359 -7.43 -13.06 -2.98
N PHE A 360 -6.20 -12.64 -2.67
CA PHE A 360 -5.76 -12.37 -1.31
C PHE A 360 -6.60 -11.27 -0.65
N PHE A 361 -6.69 -10.09 -1.27
CA PHE A 361 -7.40 -8.96 -0.68
C PHE A 361 -8.91 -9.18 -0.53
N ALA A 362 -9.51 -9.98 -1.41
CA ALA A 362 -10.94 -10.29 -1.35
C ALA A 362 -11.36 -10.90 -0.01
N VAL A 363 -10.48 -11.67 0.62
CA VAL A 363 -10.83 -12.49 1.79
C VAL A 363 -9.99 -12.22 3.03
N ASP A 364 -8.87 -11.51 2.89
CA ASP A 364 -7.90 -11.28 3.96
C ASP A 364 -8.53 -10.63 5.21
N TRP A 365 -9.24 -9.50 5.03
CA TRP A 365 -9.93 -8.81 6.12
C TRP A 365 -11.06 -9.62 6.74
N ALA A 366 -11.80 -10.35 5.92
CA ALA A 366 -12.89 -11.18 6.38
C ALA A 366 -12.38 -12.39 7.18
N PHE A 367 -11.31 -13.04 6.69
CA PHE A 367 -10.72 -14.16 7.41
C PHE A 367 -10.09 -13.74 8.74
N MET A 368 -9.52 -12.53 8.78
CA MET A 368 -9.04 -11.95 10.03
C MET A 368 -10.17 -11.83 11.07
N GLN A 369 -11.33 -11.31 10.65
CA GLN A 369 -12.48 -11.17 11.55
C GLN A 369 -13.02 -12.51 12.04
N ASP A 370 -12.93 -13.59 11.24
CA ASP A 370 -13.36 -14.92 11.66
C ASP A 370 -12.46 -15.54 12.74
N VAL A 371 -11.16 -15.20 12.71
CA VAL A 371 -10.16 -15.78 13.64
C VAL A 371 -10.07 -14.96 14.94
N ILE A 372 -10.53 -13.70 14.93
CA ILE A 372 -10.45 -12.80 16.10
C ILE A 372 -11.54 -13.14 17.14
N PRO A 373 -11.18 -13.20 18.43
CA PRO A 373 -12.16 -13.39 19.49
C PRO A 373 -13.24 -12.30 19.52
N ALA A 374 -14.49 -12.69 19.81
CA ALA A 374 -15.60 -11.78 19.90
C ALA A 374 -15.33 -10.66 20.95
N GLY A 375 -15.54 -9.41 20.56
CA GLY A 375 -15.35 -8.25 21.43
C GLY A 375 -13.91 -7.69 21.46
N GLU A 376 -12.92 -8.35 20.86
CA GLU A 376 -11.51 -7.91 20.85
C GLU A 376 -11.03 -7.40 19.47
N ALA A 377 -11.95 -7.20 18.52
CA ALA A 377 -11.64 -6.85 17.14
C ALA A 377 -10.71 -5.62 17.02
N GLY A 378 -10.92 -4.58 17.82
CA GLY A 378 -10.08 -3.37 17.77
C GLY A 378 -8.61 -3.65 18.08
N LEU A 379 -8.34 -4.48 19.10
CA LEU A 379 -6.99 -4.86 19.52
C LEU A 379 -6.27 -5.66 18.42
N PHE A 380 -6.92 -6.73 17.94
CA PHE A 380 -6.33 -7.63 16.96
C PHE A 380 -6.17 -6.95 15.58
N MET A 381 -7.11 -6.12 15.16
CA MET A 381 -7.01 -5.34 13.93
C MET A 381 -5.89 -4.28 14.03
N GLY A 382 -5.72 -3.65 15.20
CA GLY A 382 -4.58 -2.78 15.47
C GLY A 382 -3.25 -3.51 15.35
N PHE A 383 -3.15 -4.73 15.90
CA PHE A 383 -1.97 -5.59 15.76
C PHE A 383 -1.71 -5.98 14.29
N SER A 384 -2.76 -6.23 13.51
CA SER A 384 -2.63 -6.61 12.09
C SER A 384 -2.01 -5.49 11.23
N ASN A 385 -2.16 -4.23 11.62
CA ASN A 385 -1.51 -3.10 10.94
C ASN A 385 0.02 -3.15 11.05
N ILE A 386 0.56 -3.76 12.13
CA ILE A 386 1.99 -4.00 12.27
C ILE A 386 2.50 -4.93 11.16
N ALA A 387 1.75 -5.98 10.83
CA ALA A 387 2.11 -6.86 9.72
C ALA A 387 2.05 -6.12 8.37
N SER A 388 1.06 -5.24 8.16
CA SER A 388 0.92 -4.47 6.93
C SER A 388 2.06 -3.45 6.76
N ALA A 389 2.33 -2.64 7.76
CA ALA A 389 3.40 -1.64 7.71
C ALA A 389 4.79 -2.29 7.77
N GLY A 390 4.96 -3.32 8.62
CA GLY A 390 6.21 -4.07 8.78
C GLY A 390 6.62 -4.81 7.50
N SER A 391 5.67 -5.28 6.70
CA SER A 391 5.97 -5.91 5.40
C SER A 391 6.71 -4.97 4.47
N GLY A 392 6.29 -3.71 4.41
CA GLY A 392 6.95 -2.68 3.61
C GLY A 392 8.37 -2.38 4.07
N VAL A 393 8.58 -2.26 5.39
CA VAL A 393 9.93 -2.06 5.97
C VAL A 393 10.87 -3.19 5.57
N ILE A 394 10.46 -4.44 5.84
CA ILE A 394 11.31 -5.61 5.61
C ILE A 394 11.57 -5.80 4.12
N ALA A 395 10.52 -5.71 3.27
CA ALA A 395 10.65 -5.95 1.85
C ALA A 395 11.61 -4.97 1.16
N ARG A 396 11.51 -3.68 1.49
CA ARG A 396 12.35 -2.64 0.90
C ARG A 396 13.78 -2.70 1.39
N PHE A 397 13.95 -2.91 2.70
CA PHE A 397 15.29 -3.03 3.28
C PHE A 397 16.02 -4.25 2.74
N VAL A 398 15.43 -5.43 2.85
CA VAL A 398 16.02 -6.69 2.35
C VAL A 398 16.21 -6.63 0.84
N GLY A 399 15.19 -6.21 0.08
CA GLY A 399 15.26 -6.11 -1.37
C GLY A 399 16.34 -5.15 -1.85
N GLY A 400 16.48 -3.99 -1.21
CA GLY A 400 17.50 -3.01 -1.55
C GLY A 400 18.92 -3.51 -1.39
N PHE A 401 19.22 -4.13 -0.24
CA PHE A 401 20.55 -4.71 0.01
C PHE A 401 20.84 -5.92 -0.89
N LEU A 402 19.85 -6.80 -1.11
CA LEU A 402 20.04 -7.96 -1.98
C LEU A 402 20.24 -7.58 -3.44
N LEU A 403 19.59 -6.51 -3.91
CA LEU A 403 19.79 -6.01 -5.27
C LEU A 403 21.25 -5.54 -5.47
N GLU A 404 21.83 -4.87 -4.47
CA GLU A 404 23.18 -4.31 -4.56
C GLU A 404 24.26 -5.36 -4.29
N PHE A 405 24.05 -6.25 -3.31
CA PHE A 405 25.02 -7.28 -2.93
C PHE A 405 25.41 -8.21 -4.09
N ASN A 406 24.49 -8.43 -5.04
CA ASN A 406 24.70 -9.26 -6.22
C ASN A 406 24.88 -8.44 -7.51
N ASN A 407 25.44 -7.24 -7.47
CA ASN A 407 25.78 -6.45 -8.66
C ASN A 407 26.94 -7.08 -9.48
N GLY A 408 27.11 -8.40 -9.36
CA GLY A 408 28.09 -9.23 -10.03
C GLY A 408 27.65 -9.70 -11.43
N PRO A 409 28.29 -10.76 -11.96
CA PRO A 409 28.03 -11.26 -13.30
C PRO A 409 26.56 -11.67 -13.46
N LYS A 410 26.09 -11.64 -14.72
CA LYS A 410 24.71 -12.03 -15.07
C LYS A 410 24.40 -13.46 -14.59
N VAL A 411 23.33 -13.61 -13.85
CA VAL A 411 22.76 -14.90 -13.43
C VAL A 411 21.47 -15.13 -14.21
N LEU A 412 21.32 -16.25 -14.84
CA LEU A 412 20.16 -16.55 -15.71
C LEU A 412 19.90 -15.47 -16.79
N GLY A 413 20.95 -14.83 -17.28
CA GLY A 413 20.84 -13.76 -18.29
C GLY A 413 20.42 -12.38 -17.75
N LEU A 414 20.05 -12.27 -16.48
CA LEU A 414 19.71 -11.01 -15.81
C LEU A 414 20.90 -10.41 -15.06
N PRO A 415 20.92 -9.09 -14.83
CA PRO A 415 21.84 -8.47 -13.87
C PRO A 415 21.75 -9.18 -12.51
N GLY A 416 22.88 -9.39 -11.86
CA GLY A 416 23.07 -10.33 -10.75
C GLY A 416 22.11 -10.22 -9.56
N GLY A 417 21.62 -9.02 -9.24
CA GLY A 417 20.70 -8.81 -8.11
C GLY A 417 19.26 -9.31 -8.34
N TYR A 418 18.74 -9.24 -9.58
CA TYR A 418 17.32 -9.52 -9.85
C TYR A 418 16.91 -10.99 -9.66
N PRO A 419 17.68 -12.00 -10.07
CA PRO A 419 17.33 -13.39 -9.77
C PRO A 419 17.23 -13.65 -8.28
N VAL A 420 18.09 -13.04 -7.47
CA VAL A 420 18.07 -13.23 -6.00
C VAL A 420 16.87 -12.56 -5.36
N ILE A 421 16.62 -11.28 -5.68
CA ILE A 421 15.50 -10.53 -5.10
C ILE A 421 14.14 -11.15 -5.49
N PHE A 422 13.97 -11.57 -6.75
CA PHE A 422 12.75 -12.21 -7.20
C PHE A 422 12.58 -13.63 -6.62
N THR A 423 13.67 -14.37 -6.41
CA THR A 423 13.61 -15.65 -5.69
C THR A 423 13.14 -15.44 -4.25
N VAL A 424 13.60 -14.41 -3.57
CA VAL A 424 13.15 -14.08 -2.21
C VAL A 424 11.67 -13.70 -2.22
N PHE A 425 11.23 -12.87 -3.17
CA PHE A 425 9.81 -12.49 -3.28
C PHE A 425 8.93 -13.69 -3.64
N PHE A 426 9.39 -14.56 -4.53
CA PHE A 426 8.75 -15.83 -4.85
C PHE A 426 8.57 -16.69 -3.60
N VAL A 427 9.64 -16.88 -2.82
CA VAL A 427 9.62 -17.69 -1.58
C VAL A 427 8.65 -17.07 -0.56
N TRP A 428 8.64 -15.75 -0.40
CA TRP A 428 7.71 -15.09 0.52
C TRP A 428 6.25 -15.31 0.10
N LEU A 429 5.92 -15.13 -1.17
CA LEU A 429 4.57 -15.36 -1.68
C LEU A 429 4.15 -16.82 -1.57
N LEU A 430 5.04 -17.75 -1.91
CA LEU A 430 4.80 -19.18 -1.81
C LEU A 430 4.58 -19.62 -0.35
N LEU A 431 5.49 -19.24 0.55
CA LEU A 431 5.37 -19.57 1.97
C LEU A 431 4.17 -18.90 2.61
N GLY A 432 3.89 -17.64 2.25
CA GLY A 432 2.71 -16.92 2.71
C GLY A 432 1.42 -17.63 2.30
N GLY A 433 1.32 -18.09 1.05
CA GLY A 433 0.21 -18.91 0.59
C GLY A 433 0.11 -20.25 1.32
N LEU A 434 1.23 -20.94 1.55
CA LEU A 434 1.23 -22.25 2.23
C LEU A 434 0.93 -22.16 3.73
N LEU A 435 1.41 -21.12 4.42
CA LEU A 435 1.20 -20.95 5.86
C LEU A 435 -0.27 -20.83 6.23
N ILE A 436 -1.12 -20.33 5.32
CA ILE A 436 -2.55 -20.24 5.57
C ILE A 436 -3.20 -21.58 5.86
N LEU A 437 -2.59 -22.69 5.39
CA LEU A 437 -3.08 -24.05 5.65
C LEU A 437 -3.02 -24.44 7.13
N LYS A 438 -2.20 -23.74 7.94
CA LYS A 438 -2.13 -23.93 9.40
C LYS A 438 -3.24 -23.21 10.17
N VAL A 439 -3.96 -22.30 9.52
CA VAL A 439 -5.09 -21.59 10.13
C VAL A 439 -6.35 -22.47 9.98
N PRO A 440 -7.03 -22.85 11.07
CA PRO A 440 -8.27 -23.62 10.97
C PRO A 440 -9.34 -22.80 10.25
N GLU A 441 -10.04 -23.42 9.31
CA GLU A 441 -11.23 -22.84 8.72
C GLU A 441 -12.37 -22.97 9.72
N MET A 442 -12.94 -21.86 10.16
CA MET A 442 -14.08 -21.91 11.08
C MET A 442 -15.25 -22.54 10.31
N ALA A 443 -15.80 -23.61 10.86
CA ALA A 443 -17.00 -24.24 10.31
C ALA A 443 -18.11 -23.17 10.15
N LYS A 444 -18.76 -23.16 9.00
CA LYS A 444 -19.95 -22.33 8.80
C LYS A 444 -20.92 -22.64 9.94
N HIS A 445 -21.25 -21.65 10.74
CA HIS A 445 -22.45 -21.75 11.58
C HIS A 445 -23.62 -21.83 10.59
N GLU A 446 -24.23 -23.05 10.52
CA GLU A 446 -25.51 -23.28 9.87
C GLU A 446 -26.62 -22.43 10.51
#